data_cc85b52d19bbc9c4236b9b34ac430c00
#
_entry.id   cc85b52d19bbc9c4236b9b34ac430c00
#
_cell.length_a   1.000
_cell.length_b   1.000
_cell.length_c   1.000
_cell.angle_alpha   90.00
_cell.angle_beta   90.00
_cell.angle_gamma   90.00
#
_symmetry.space_group_name_H-M   'P 1'
#
loop_
_entity.id
_entity.type
_entity.pdbx_description
1 polymer ?
#
loop_
_entity_poly.entity_id
_entity_poly.type
_entity_poly.pdbx_seq_one_letter_code
_entity_poly.pdbx_strand_id
1 'polypeptide(L)'
;ETDTYNNKYAVKLSRRIIPMSLTKNPNVLKWVEEMTALTKPDKVVWIDGSKEQIDALKAEAISTGEMIELNQEKLPGCLYHRTLPNDVARVEDRTFICCKNKEDAGPTNNWMDPDEMKAMLTPMYDGAMKGRTMYVIPYSMGPIGSPLAKVGVEVTDSIYVVLNMNIMTRMGKQAFENLGDESNDFVRGLHSKADVDPEKRYIVQFPEDNAIWSINSAYGGNVLLGKKCFALRIASYQGKNEGWMAEHMLILGVKKPDGEVKYITAAFPSACGKTNLAMLIPPEGYKKDGYEVFTVGDDIAWMKQGEDGRLYAINPENGFFGVAPGTNAKSNYNALA
;
A
#
# COMPACT_ATOMS: atom_id res chain seq x y z
N GLU A 1 -29.54 32.36 -32.84
CA GLU A 1 -28.05 32.52 -32.88
C GLU A 1 -27.49 32.23 -31.50
N THR A 2 -27.61 31.01 -31.07
CA THR A 2 -26.88 30.39 -29.95
C THR A 2 -26.91 28.88 -30.21
N ASP A 3 -25.78 28.27 -30.53
CA ASP A 3 -25.41 26.85 -30.39
C ASP A 3 -24.42 26.43 -31.47
N THR A 4 -23.15 26.79 -31.26
CA THR A 4 -22.05 26.21 -32.05
C THR A 4 -20.73 26.26 -31.29
N TYR A 5 -20.70 25.70 -30.04
CA TYR A 5 -19.45 25.43 -29.32
C TYR A 5 -19.58 24.22 -28.41
N ASN A 6 -19.95 23.08 -28.98
CA ASN A 6 -19.82 21.80 -28.24
C ASN A 6 -19.85 20.66 -29.27
N ASN A 7 -18.74 20.30 -29.85
CA ASN A 7 -18.45 18.93 -30.29
C ASN A 7 -17.15 18.85 -31.11
N LYS A 8 -15.99 18.99 -30.50
CA LYS A 8 -14.71 18.74 -31.21
C LYS A 8 -13.76 17.80 -30.48
N TYR A 9 -14.16 17.16 -29.39
CA TYR A 9 -13.35 16.13 -28.70
C TYR A 9 -14.11 14.83 -28.44
N ALA A 10 -14.93 14.40 -29.38
CA ALA A 10 -15.33 12.99 -29.44
C ALA A 10 -14.14 12.19 -29.96
N VAL A 11 -13.18 11.86 -29.09
CA VAL A 11 -12.15 10.87 -29.38
C VAL A 11 -12.89 9.56 -29.65
N LYS A 12 -12.78 9.05 -30.88
CA LYS A 12 -13.13 7.66 -31.21
C LYS A 12 -12.30 6.74 -30.33
N LEU A 13 -12.84 6.36 -29.17
CA LEU A 13 -12.32 5.26 -28.35
C LEU A 13 -12.35 3.99 -29.21
N SER A 14 -11.22 3.61 -29.77
CA SER A 14 -11.03 2.24 -30.23
C SER A 14 -11.37 1.34 -29.04
N ARG A 15 -12.31 0.41 -29.22
CA ARG A 15 -12.62 -0.64 -28.23
C ARG A 15 -11.36 -1.47 -28.00
N ARG A 16 -10.44 -0.98 -27.14
CA ARG A 16 -9.43 -1.83 -26.51
C ARG A 16 -10.21 -2.80 -25.64
N ILE A 17 -9.94 -4.07 -25.78
CA ILE A 17 -10.53 -5.15 -24.99
C ILE A 17 -10.10 -4.88 -23.54
N ILE A 18 -10.96 -4.21 -22.77
CA ILE A 18 -10.81 -4.15 -21.30
C ILE A 18 -11.18 -5.56 -20.84
N PRO A 19 -10.26 -6.31 -20.21
CA PRO A 19 -10.58 -7.60 -19.66
C PRO A 19 -11.74 -7.44 -18.66
N MET A 20 -12.52 -8.48 -18.47
CA MET A 20 -13.67 -8.48 -17.56
C MET A 20 -13.24 -7.91 -16.20
N SER A 21 -13.78 -6.76 -15.85
CA SER A 21 -13.49 -6.07 -14.57
C SER A 21 -13.98 -6.91 -13.39
N LEU A 22 -13.28 -6.83 -12.26
CA LEU A 22 -13.65 -7.53 -11.03
C LEU A 22 -14.77 -6.83 -10.25
N THR A 23 -15.20 -5.65 -10.68
CA THR A 23 -16.23 -4.85 -10.02
C THR A 23 -17.17 -4.21 -11.02
N LYS A 24 -18.36 -3.85 -10.55
CA LYS A 24 -19.33 -3.03 -11.27
C LYS A 24 -19.35 -1.58 -10.80
N ASN A 25 -18.57 -1.26 -9.75
CA ASN A 25 -18.54 0.09 -9.17
C ASN A 25 -18.08 1.11 -10.22
N PRO A 26 -18.95 2.06 -10.62
CA PRO A 26 -18.65 3.01 -11.70
C PRO A 26 -17.52 3.97 -11.35
N ASN A 27 -17.33 4.28 -10.06
CA ASN A 27 -16.28 5.19 -9.62
C ASN A 27 -14.89 4.54 -9.78
N VAL A 28 -14.77 3.24 -9.47
CA VAL A 28 -13.54 2.48 -9.68
C VAL A 28 -13.25 2.32 -11.17
N LEU A 29 -14.27 1.93 -11.95
CA LEU A 29 -14.11 1.73 -13.40
C LEU A 29 -13.68 3.02 -14.10
N LYS A 30 -14.33 4.15 -13.78
CA LYS A 30 -13.99 5.47 -14.33
C LYS A 30 -12.54 5.83 -14.01
N TRP A 31 -12.12 5.68 -12.74
CA TRP A 31 -10.75 6.00 -12.36
C TRP A 31 -9.71 5.12 -13.06
N VAL A 32 -9.95 3.80 -13.19
CA VAL A 32 -9.05 2.91 -13.93
C VAL A 32 -8.99 3.29 -15.41
N GLU A 33 -10.11 3.69 -16.02
CA GLU A 33 -10.15 4.17 -17.41
C GLU A 33 -9.34 5.46 -17.58
N GLU A 34 -9.48 6.43 -16.67
CA GLU A 34 -8.71 7.67 -16.66
C GLU A 34 -7.20 7.39 -16.56
N MET A 35 -6.78 6.50 -15.66
CA MET A 35 -5.37 6.13 -15.52
C MET A 35 -4.84 5.35 -16.73
N THR A 36 -5.68 4.51 -17.33
CA THR A 36 -5.34 3.82 -18.59
C THR A 36 -5.16 4.81 -19.73
N ALA A 37 -6.01 5.81 -19.84
CA ALA A 37 -5.90 6.85 -20.87
C ALA A 37 -4.64 7.70 -20.68
N LEU A 38 -4.27 8.01 -19.44
CA LEU A 38 -3.08 8.79 -19.11
C LEU A 38 -1.80 7.99 -19.34
N THR A 39 -1.68 6.79 -18.78
CA THR A 39 -0.43 6.02 -18.78
C THR A 39 -0.22 5.19 -20.05
N LYS A 40 -1.27 4.93 -20.82
CA LYS A 40 -1.26 4.25 -22.12
C LYS A 40 -0.59 2.87 -22.11
N PRO A 41 -0.97 1.96 -21.21
CA PRO A 41 -0.42 0.61 -21.20
C PRO A 41 -0.88 -0.19 -22.42
N ASP A 42 -0.10 -1.22 -22.80
CA ASP A 42 -0.48 -2.13 -23.88
C ASP A 42 -1.57 -3.11 -23.44
N LYS A 43 -1.60 -3.43 -22.14
CA LYS A 43 -2.54 -4.38 -21.56
C LYS A 43 -2.94 -3.94 -20.15
N VAL A 44 -4.19 -4.19 -19.77
CA VAL A 44 -4.69 -4.01 -18.40
C VAL A 44 -5.06 -5.37 -17.82
N VAL A 45 -4.59 -5.67 -16.62
CA VAL A 45 -4.85 -6.93 -15.92
C VAL A 45 -5.40 -6.64 -14.53
N TRP A 46 -6.59 -7.14 -14.24
CA TRP A 46 -7.16 -7.09 -12.90
C TRP A 46 -6.61 -8.23 -12.03
N ILE A 47 -6.21 -7.90 -10.82
CA ILE A 47 -5.66 -8.86 -9.86
C ILE A 47 -6.79 -9.36 -8.98
N ASP A 48 -7.17 -10.63 -9.17
CA ASP A 48 -8.27 -11.27 -8.42
C ASP A 48 -7.83 -11.84 -7.07
N GLY A 49 -6.50 -11.95 -6.84
CA GLY A 49 -5.92 -12.49 -5.62
C GLY A 49 -5.89 -14.02 -5.56
N SER A 50 -6.22 -14.72 -6.66
CA SER A 50 -6.14 -16.18 -6.70
C SER A 50 -4.70 -16.67 -6.65
N LYS A 51 -4.51 -17.84 -6.05
CA LYS A 51 -3.18 -18.47 -5.99
C LYS A 51 -2.63 -18.73 -7.39
N GLU A 52 -3.49 -19.15 -8.31
CA GLU A 52 -3.14 -19.44 -9.70
C GLU A 52 -2.60 -18.21 -10.41
N GLN A 53 -3.24 -17.06 -10.24
CA GLN A 53 -2.77 -15.80 -10.84
C GLN A 53 -1.45 -15.34 -10.20
N ILE A 54 -1.32 -15.44 -8.88
CA ILE A 54 -0.09 -15.06 -8.17
C ILE A 54 1.08 -15.96 -8.57
N ASP A 55 0.87 -17.27 -8.67
CA ASP A 55 1.91 -18.21 -9.09
C ASP A 55 2.34 -17.97 -10.55
N ALA A 56 1.41 -17.63 -11.45
CA ALA A 56 1.71 -17.26 -12.82
C ALA A 56 2.56 -15.96 -12.89
N LEU A 57 2.21 -14.95 -12.08
CA LEU A 57 2.99 -13.70 -12.00
C LEU A 57 4.38 -13.92 -11.40
N LYS A 58 4.54 -14.81 -10.42
CA LYS A 58 5.87 -15.20 -9.91
C LYS A 58 6.72 -15.83 -11.03
N ALA A 59 6.15 -16.76 -11.77
CA ALA A 59 6.85 -17.40 -12.89
C ALA A 59 7.23 -16.38 -13.97
N GLU A 60 6.36 -15.43 -14.29
CA GLU A 60 6.64 -14.34 -15.22
C GLU A 60 7.78 -13.45 -14.70
N ALA A 61 7.73 -13.00 -13.42
CA ALA A 61 8.76 -12.17 -12.82
C ALA A 61 10.14 -12.85 -12.82
N ILE A 62 10.21 -14.16 -12.59
CA ILE A 62 11.45 -14.95 -12.67
C ILE A 62 11.94 -15.03 -14.12
N SER A 63 11.04 -15.32 -15.06
CA SER A 63 11.41 -15.49 -16.48
C SER A 63 11.91 -14.20 -17.14
N THR A 64 11.41 -13.05 -16.70
CA THR A 64 11.81 -11.72 -17.17
C THR A 64 13.03 -11.15 -16.42
N GLY A 65 13.44 -11.77 -15.33
CA GLY A 65 14.52 -11.30 -14.48
C GLY A 65 14.14 -10.14 -13.56
N GLU A 66 12.85 -9.78 -13.46
CA GLU A 66 12.37 -8.81 -12.47
C GLU A 66 12.59 -9.31 -11.05
N MET A 67 12.48 -10.62 -10.85
CA MET A 67 12.84 -11.30 -9.60
C MET A 67 13.76 -12.48 -9.86
N ILE A 68 14.62 -12.77 -8.90
CA ILE A 68 15.58 -13.88 -8.94
C ILE A 68 15.21 -14.89 -7.87
N GLU A 69 15.07 -16.14 -8.27
CA GLU A 69 14.80 -17.22 -7.34
C GLU A 69 16.04 -17.51 -6.48
N LEU A 70 15.88 -17.50 -5.16
CA LEU A 70 16.94 -17.86 -4.23
C LEU A 70 17.04 -19.37 -4.10
N ASN A 71 18.05 -19.85 -3.36
CA ASN A 71 18.23 -21.29 -3.08
C ASN A 71 17.01 -21.85 -2.33
N GLN A 72 16.18 -22.61 -3.01
CA GLN A 72 14.90 -23.11 -2.49
C GLN A 72 15.04 -24.23 -1.45
N GLU A 73 16.19 -24.87 -1.33
CA GLU A 73 16.47 -25.82 -0.25
C GLU A 73 16.68 -25.09 1.09
N LYS A 74 17.30 -23.90 1.04
CA LYS A 74 17.62 -23.08 2.23
C LYS A 74 16.57 -22.05 2.55
N LEU A 75 15.93 -21.50 1.54
CA LEU A 75 14.98 -20.38 1.60
C LEU A 75 13.75 -20.68 0.71
N PRO A 76 12.91 -21.64 1.10
CA PRO A 76 11.75 -22.02 0.31
C PRO A 76 10.82 -20.84 0.03
N GLY A 77 10.42 -20.66 -1.22
CA GLY A 77 9.50 -19.60 -1.66
C GLY A 77 10.12 -18.19 -1.71
N CYS A 78 11.39 -18.01 -1.34
CA CYS A 78 12.04 -16.71 -1.31
C CYS A 78 12.51 -16.28 -2.70
N LEU A 79 12.17 -15.05 -3.05
CA LEU A 79 12.60 -14.35 -4.26
C LEU A 79 13.43 -13.12 -3.88
N TYR A 80 14.35 -12.75 -4.75
CA TYR A 80 15.17 -11.55 -4.61
C TYR A 80 14.83 -10.55 -5.70
N HIS A 81 14.57 -9.31 -5.31
CA HIS A 81 14.41 -8.16 -6.21
C HIS A 81 15.49 -7.13 -5.91
N ARG A 82 15.99 -6.44 -6.93
CA ARG A 82 17.04 -5.43 -6.78
C ARG A 82 16.64 -4.15 -7.47
N THR A 83 16.69 -3.06 -6.72
CA THR A 83 16.53 -1.69 -7.25
C THR A 83 17.87 -1.05 -7.58
N LEU A 84 17.84 0.10 -8.27
CA LEU A 84 19.03 0.90 -8.49
C LEU A 84 19.60 1.41 -7.16
N PRO A 85 20.93 1.63 -7.05
CA PRO A 85 21.56 2.08 -5.80
C PRO A 85 21.01 3.40 -5.25
N ASN A 86 20.48 4.26 -6.10
CA ASN A 86 19.87 5.54 -5.73
C ASN A 86 18.35 5.47 -5.54
N ASP A 87 17.74 4.30 -5.73
CA ASP A 87 16.32 4.06 -5.46
C ASP A 87 16.16 3.40 -4.10
N VAL A 88 16.03 4.22 -3.07
CA VAL A 88 16.14 3.83 -1.66
C VAL A 88 14.87 4.15 -0.87
N ALA A 89 14.80 3.65 0.37
CA ALA A 89 13.65 3.76 1.26
C ALA A 89 13.27 5.21 1.61
N ARG A 90 14.23 6.10 1.67
CA ARG A 90 14.03 7.48 2.11
C ARG A 90 14.38 8.43 0.99
N VAL A 91 13.33 8.92 0.30
CA VAL A 91 13.41 9.99 -0.69
C VAL A 91 12.63 11.17 -0.10
N GLU A 92 13.11 11.68 1.03
CA GLU A 92 12.40 12.67 1.84
C GLU A 92 12.18 13.97 1.05
N ASP A 93 13.19 14.42 0.31
CA ASP A 93 13.16 15.60 -0.55
C ASP A 93 12.22 15.49 -1.75
N ARG A 94 11.77 14.28 -2.10
CA ARG A 94 10.86 13.98 -3.21
C ARG A 94 9.49 13.43 -2.74
N THR A 95 9.24 13.44 -1.41
CA THR A 95 7.99 12.97 -0.82
C THR A 95 7.17 14.16 -0.34
N PHE A 96 5.93 14.30 -0.81
CA PHE A 96 5.07 15.44 -0.55
C PHE A 96 3.69 15.03 -0.03
N ILE A 97 3.12 15.89 0.80
CA ILE A 97 1.71 15.88 1.16
C ILE A 97 1.09 17.15 0.58
N CYS A 98 0.26 17.00 -0.43
CA CYS A 98 -0.36 18.07 -1.21
C CYS A 98 -1.83 18.22 -0.82
N CYS A 99 -2.08 18.88 0.29
CA CYS A 99 -3.40 19.28 0.78
C CYS A 99 -3.64 20.76 0.53
N LYS A 100 -4.93 21.19 0.50
CA LYS A 100 -5.32 22.58 0.26
C LYS A 100 -4.73 23.53 1.30
N ASN A 101 -4.79 23.13 2.58
CA ASN A 101 -4.21 23.91 3.66
C ASN A 101 -2.83 23.34 3.98
N LYS A 102 -1.79 24.14 3.81
CA LYS A 102 -0.42 23.74 4.11
C LYS A 102 -0.23 23.18 5.54
N GLU A 103 -0.98 23.69 6.51
CA GLU A 103 -0.94 23.24 7.89
C GLU A 103 -1.36 21.78 8.05
N ASP A 104 -2.23 21.27 7.19
CA ASP A 104 -2.68 19.86 7.19
C ASP A 104 -1.61 18.90 6.69
N ALA A 105 -0.57 19.38 6.02
CA ALA A 105 0.60 18.56 5.67
C ALA A 105 1.46 18.19 6.90
N GLY A 106 1.29 18.91 7.99
CA GLY A 106 2.10 18.76 9.20
C GLY A 106 3.46 19.46 9.13
N PRO A 107 4.15 19.63 10.27
CA PRO A 107 5.31 20.51 10.38
C PRO A 107 6.59 19.98 9.74
N THR A 108 6.67 18.70 9.43
CA THR A 108 7.90 18.03 8.98
C THR A 108 7.84 17.50 7.55
N ASN A 109 6.70 17.62 6.88
CA ASN A 109 6.53 17.11 5.53
C ASN A 109 6.70 18.23 4.49
N ASN A 110 7.22 17.87 3.31
CA ASN A 110 7.21 18.78 2.18
C ASN A 110 5.76 19.00 1.71
N TRP A 111 5.47 20.22 1.32
CA TRP A 111 4.18 20.61 0.80
C TRP A 111 4.33 21.35 -0.52
N MET A 112 3.38 21.14 -1.41
CA MET A 112 3.15 21.91 -2.63
C MET A 112 1.64 21.98 -2.83
N ASP A 113 1.17 23.04 -3.49
CA ASP A 113 -0.22 23.16 -3.88
C ASP A 113 -0.66 21.93 -4.71
N PRO A 114 -1.81 21.31 -4.43
CA PRO A 114 -2.22 20.08 -5.10
C PRO A 114 -2.42 20.24 -6.61
N ASP A 115 -2.89 21.38 -7.09
CA ASP A 115 -3.12 21.62 -8.52
C ASP A 115 -1.79 21.87 -9.25
N GLU A 116 -0.86 22.60 -8.63
CA GLU A 116 0.51 22.77 -9.15
C GLU A 116 1.24 21.42 -9.23
N MET A 117 1.14 20.60 -8.18
CA MET A 117 1.75 19.27 -8.18
C MET A 117 1.18 18.35 -9.27
N LYS A 118 -0.16 18.32 -9.43
CA LYS A 118 -0.80 17.55 -10.50
C LYS A 118 -0.38 18.03 -11.89
N ALA A 119 -0.32 19.35 -12.08
CA ALA A 119 0.12 19.94 -13.35
C ALA A 119 1.57 19.56 -13.69
N MET A 120 2.45 19.48 -12.69
CA MET A 120 3.85 19.04 -12.85
C MET A 120 3.96 17.55 -13.14
N LEU A 121 3.19 16.70 -12.45
CA LEU A 121 3.30 15.24 -12.56
C LEU A 121 2.60 14.66 -13.78
N THR A 122 1.46 15.21 -14.19
CA THR A 122 0.66 14.67 -15.30
C THR A 122 1.46 14.42 -16.57
N PRO A 123 2.34 15.34 -17.04
CA PRO A 123 3.20 15.08 -18.19
C PRO A 123 4.18 13.92 -18.01
N MET A 124 4.61 13.65 -16.77
CA MET A 124 5.51 12.53 -16.49
C MET A 124 4.80 11.18 -16.58
N TYR A 125 3.49 11.16 -16.29
CA TYR A 125 2.66 9.96 -16.43
C TYR A 125 2.13 9.75 -17.85
N ASP A 126 2.16 10.76 -18.72
CA ASP A 126 1.63 10.62 -20.08
C ASP A 126 2.40 9.56 -20.87
N GLY A 127 1.78 8.40 -21.03
CA GLY A 127 2.37 7.25 -21.71
C GLY A 127 3.44 6.50 -20.91
N ALA A 128 3.55 6.71 -19.58
CA ALA A 128 4.58 6.09 -18.74
C ALA A 128 4.53 4.55 -18.74
N MET A 129 3.39 3.95 -19.09
CA MET A 129 3.25 2.49 -19.16
C MET A 129 3.21 1.93 -20.58
N LYS A 130 3.58 2.70 -21.62
CA LYS A 130 3.69 2.17 -22.98
C LYS A 130 4.66 1.00 -23.05
N GLY A 131 4.28 -0.06 -23.78
CA GLY A 131 5.06 -1.30 -23.88
C GLY A 131 4.95 -2.19 -22.64
N ARG A 132 4.09 -1.85 -21.67
CA ARG A 132 3.97 -2.56 -20.39
C ARG A 132 2.53 -2.97 -20.09
N THR A 133 2.39 -3.90 -19.16
CA THR A 133 1.09 -4.27 -18.58
C THR A 133 0.81 -3.38 -17.37
N MET A 134 -0.40 -2.82 -17.30
CA MET A 134 -0.93 -2.19 -16.09
C MET A 134 -1.70 -3.22 -15.28
N TYR A 135 -1.30 -3.45 -14.04
CA TYR A 135 -1.99 -4.28 -13.08
C TYR A 135 -2.91 -3.42 -12.22
N VAL A 136 -4.17 -3.83 -12.08
CA VAL A 136 -5.16 -3.18 -11.22
C VAL A 136 -5.33 -4.03 -9.98
N ILE A 137 -4.93 -3.50 -8.83
CA ILE A 137 -4.84 -4.21 -7.55
C ILE A 137 -5.91 -3.67 -6.60
N PRO A 138 -7.07 -4.33 -6.44
CA PRO A 138 -7.96 -4.04 -5.34
C PRO A 138 -7.43 -4.66 -4.05
N TYR A 139 -7.48 -3.92 -2.93
CA TYR A 139 -6.99 -4.41 -1.65
C TYR A 139 -7.72 -3.76 -0.47
N SER A 140 -7.75 -4.45 0.65
CA SER A 140 -8.25 -3.93 1.92
C SER A 140 -7.09 -3.74 2.90
N MET A 141 -7.04 -2.56 3.50
CA MET A 141 -6.26 -2.28 4.70
C MET A 141 -7.18 -2.50 5.90
N GLY A 142 -6.75 -3.39 6.79
CA GLY A 142 -7.60 -3.93 7.86
C GLY A 142 -8.35 -5.21 7.43
N PRO A 143 -8.85 -5.99 8.40
CA PRO A 143 -9.57 -7.24 8.13
C PRO A 143 -10.84 -6.98 7.32
N ILE A 144 -11.08 -7.80 6.30
CA ILE A 144 -12.30 -7.73 5.50
C ILE A 144 -13.51 -7.93 6.42
N GLY A 145 -14.56 -7.10 6.24
CA GLY A 145 -15.74 -7.08 7.11
C GLY A 145 -15.58 -6.26 8.41
N SER A 146 -14.37 -5.77 8.74
CA SER A 146 -14.18 -4.87 9.87
C SER A 146 -14.74 -3.48 9.55
N PRO A 147 -15.44 -2.82 10.50
CA PRO A 147 -15.90 -1.44 10.32
C PRO A 147 -14.76 -0.42 10.25
N LEU A 148 -13.54 -0.80 10.63
CA LEU A 148 -12.35 0.03 10.52
C LEU A 148 -11.53 -0.27 9.25
N ALA A 149 -11.91 -1.29 8.46
CA ALA A 149 -11.23 -1.59 7.21
C ALA A 149 -11.53 -0.52 6.15
N LYS A 150 -10.52 -0.19 5.36
CA LYS A 150 -10.63 0.76 4.25
C LYS A 150 -10.08 0.14 2.97
N VAL A 151 -10.70 0.48 1.85
CA VAL A 151 -10.36 -0.09 0.54
C VAL A 151 -9.40 0.82 -0.21
N GLY A 152 -8.46 0.22 -0.90
CA GLY A 152 -7.64 0.87 -1.91
C GLY A 152 -7.69 0.14 -3.24
N VAL A 153 -7.45 0.87 -4.30
CA VAL A 153 -7.19 0.31 -5.64
C VAL A 153 -5.89 0.93 -6.12
N GLU A 154 -4.88 0.11 -6.37
CA GLU A 154 -3.60 0.55 -6.91
C GLU A 154 -3.46 0.10 -8.36
N VAL A 155 -3.01 1.00 -9.24
CA VAL A 155 -2.57 0.66 -10.59
C VAL A 155 -1.05 0.79 -10.67
N THR A 156 -0.40 -0.21 -11.28
CA THR A 156 1.06 -0.29 -11.35
C THR A 156 1.51 -1.04 -12.60
N ASP A 157 2.72 -0.77 -13.06
CA ASP A 157 3.40 -1.52 -14.13
C ASP A 157 4.47 -2.49 -13.60
N SER A 158 4.41 -2.88 -12.31
CA SER A 158 5.39 -3.71 -11.64
C SER A 158 4.77 -4.99 -11.06
N ILE A 159 5.27 -6.15 -11.50
CA ILE A 159 4.89 -7.45 -10.90
C ILE A 159 5.40 -7.55 -9.46
N TYR A 160 6.57 -6.99 -9.17
CA TYR A 160 7.10 -6.88 -7.81
C TYR A 160 6.07 -6.25 -6.84
N VAL A 161 5.41 -5.18 -7.27
CA VAL A 161 4.37 -4.51 -6.48
C VAL A 161 3.20 -5.45 -6.22
N VAL A 162 2.68 -6.13 -7.25
CA VAL A 162 1.59 -7.09 -7.11
C VAL A 162 1.91 -8.17 -6.08
N LEU A 163 3.09 -8.79 -6.20
CA LEU A 163 3.51 -9.89 -5.32
C LEU A 163 3.68 -9.45 -3.87
N ASN A 164 4.22 -8.25 -3.64
CA ASN A 164 4.39 -7.73 -2.29
C ASN A 164 3.08 -7.20 -1.68
N MET A 165 2.20 -6.59 -2.48
CA MET A 165 0.87 -6.20 -2.03
C MET A 165 0.03 -7.41 -1.61
N ASN A 166 0.24 -8.57 -2.26
CA ASN A 166 -0.39 -9.84 -1.85
C ASN A 166 0.05 -10.30 -0.45
N ILE A 167 1.28 -10.00 -0.04
CA ILE A 167 1.78 -10.32 1.30
C ILE A 167 1.24 -9.33 2.33
N MET A 168 1.28 -8.04 1.99
CA MET A 168 1.07 -6.96 2.95
C MET A 168 -0.38 -6.57 3.15
N THR A 169 -1.25 -6.89 2.21
CA THR A 169 -2.65 -6.46 2.23
C THR A 169 -3.58 -7.65 2.02
N ARG A 170 -4.86 -7.44 2.24
CA ARG A 170 -5.87 -8.41 1.84
C ARG A 170 -6.29 -8.07 0.43
N MET A 171 -5.50 -8.58 -0.52
CA MET A 171 -5.57 -8.25 -1.92
C MET A 171 -6.59 -9.12 -2.66
N GLY A 172 -7.19 -8.56 -3.69
CA GLY A 172 -8.03 -9.28 -4.64
C GLY A 172 -9.50 -8.88 -4.59
N LYS A 173 -10.33 -9.67 -5.29
CA LYS A 173 -11.75 -9.40 -5.47
C LYS A 173 -12.52 -9.16 -4.17
N GLN A 174 -12.14 -9.83 -3.09
CA GLN A 174 -12.79 -9.70 -1.79
C GLN A 174 -12.74 -8.26 -1.21
N ALA A 175 -11.76 -7.45 -1.61
CA ALA A 175 -11.69 -6.07 -1.17
C ALA A 175 -12.92 -5.24 -1.61
N PHE A 176 -13.52 -5.57 -2.75
CA PHE A 176 -14.72 -4.88 -3.23
C PHE A 176 -15.98 -5.18 -2.43
N GLU A 177 -16.01 -6.27 -1.65
CA GLU A 177 -17.13 -6.58 -0.74
C GLU A 177 -17.26 -5.49 0.35
N ASN A 178 -16.12 -4.92 0.79
CA ASN A 178 -16.12 -3.81 1.75
C ASN A 178 -16.47 -2.47 1.11
N LEU A 179 -16.21 -2.28 -0.19
CA LEU A 179 -16.47 -1.02 -0.89
C LEU A 179 -17.93 -0.93 -1.34
N GLY A 180 -18.49 -2.04 -1.86
CA GLY A 180 -19.80 -2.05 -2.51
C GLY A 180 -19.79 -1.42 -3.90
N ASP A 181 -20.94 -1.49 -4.57
CA ASP A 181 -21.05 -1.16 -6.00
C ASP A 181 -21.22 0.35 -6.30
N GLU A 182 -21.47 1.20 -5.30
CA GLU A 182 -21.75 2.61 -5.51
C GLU A 182 -20.79 3.56 -4.78
N SER A 183 -20.04 3.06 -3.79
CA SER A 183 -19.18 3.89 -2.96
C SER A 183 -18.03 4.49 -3.77
N ASN A 184 -17.69 5.74 -3.44
CA ASN A 184 -16.50 6.43 -3.94
C ASN A 184 -15.39 6.54 -2.87
N ASP A 185 -15.62 5.94 -1.69
CA ASP A 185 -14.68 5.97 -0.57
C ASP A 185 -13.62 4.86 -0.71
N PHE A 186 -12.69 5.06 -1.63
CA PHE A 186 -11.51 4.23 -1.77
C PHE A 186 -10.26 5.07 -2.06
N VAL A 187 -9.11 4.59 -1.65
CA VAL A 187 -7.82 5.25 -1.91
C VAL A 187 -7.29 4.83 -3.29
N ARG A 188 -6.96 5.82 -4.08
CA ARG A 188 -6.50 5.71 -5.47
C ARG A 188 -4.98 5.73 -5.52
N GLY A 189 -4.36 4.61 -5.81
CA GLY A 189 -2.90 4.48 -5.95
C GLY A 189 -2.48 4.46 -7.41
N LEU A 190 -1.72 5.45 -7.86
CA LEU A 190 -1.09 5.46 -9.19
C LEU A 190 0.42 5.30 -9.06
N HIS A 191 0.94 4.17 -9.49
CA HIS A 191 2.37 3.91 -9.54
C HIS A 191 2.83 3.54 -10.94
N SER A 192 3.97 4.09 -11.38
CA SER A 192 4.71 3.62 -12.55
C SER A 192 6.21 3.68 -12.29
N LYS A 193 6.92 2.63 -12.69
CA LYS A 193 8.39 2.62 -12.70
C LYS A 193 8.94 3.65 -13.69
N ALA A 194 8.20 3.95 -14.76
CA ALA A 194 8.65 4.81 -15.85
C ALA A 194 10.10 4.48 -16.25
N ASP A 195 11.00 5.45 -16.21
CA ASP A 195 12.42 5.29 -16.54
C ASP A 195 13.31 5.10 -15.30
N VAL A 196 12.72 5.04 -14.09
CA VAL A 196 13.43 5.01 -12.79
C VAL A 196 14.41 6.19 -12.63
N ASP A 197 14.08 7.34 -13.22
CA ASP A 197 14.89 8.55 -13.21
C ASP A 197 14.85 9.21 -11.81
N PRO A 198 15.97 9.32 -11.08
CA PRO A 198 15.99 9.89 -9.74
C PRO A 198 15.61 11.38 -9.72
N GLU A 199 15.88 12.13 -10.79
CA GLU A 199 15.55 13.55 -10.89
C GLU A 199 14.06 13.79 -11.11
N LYS A 200 13.33 12.79 -11.58
CA LYS A 200 11.89 12.81 -11.82
C LYS A 200 11.12 11.89 -10.89
N ARG A 201 11.74 11.45 -9.80
CA ARG A 201 11.12 10.59 -8.79
C ARG A 201 10.28 11.43 -7.85
N TYR A 202 9.02 11.04 -7.67
CA TYR A 202 8.11 11.68 -6.74
C TYR A 202 7.19 10.66 -6.07
N ILE A 203 6.94 10.88 -4.77
CA ILE A 203 5.95 10.14 -3.98
C ILE A 203 5.02 11.19 -3.36
N VAL A 204 3.79 11.27 -3.82
CA VAL A 204 2.88 12.36 -3.48
C VAL A 204 1.56 11.83 -2.97
N GLN A 205 1.10 12.38 -1.85
CA GLN A 205 -0.20 12.15 -1.28
C GLN A 205 -1.10 13.36 -1.50
N PHE A 206 -2.32 13.14 -1.97
CA PHE A 206 -3.41 14.11 -2.12
C PHE A 206 -4.55 13.71 -1.18
N PRO A 207 -4.51 14.14 0.11
CA PRO A 207 -5.40 13.62 1.14
C PRO A 207 -6.88 13.84 0.85
N GLU A 208 -7.28 15.03 0.36
CA GLU A 208 -8.67 15.34 0.06
C GLU A 208 -9.24 14.54 -1.11
N ASP A 209 -8.37 14.07 -2.01
CA ASP A 209 -8.74 13.24 -3.16
C ASP A 209 -8.66 11.74 -2.85
N ASN A 210 -8.21 11.37 -1.65
CA ASN A 210 -7.86 9.98 -1.34
C ASN A 210 -6.95 9.38 -2.42
N ALA A 211 -5.91 10.12 -2.84
CA ALA A 211 -5.05 9.70 -3.94
C ALA A 211 -3.56 9.73 -3.58
N ILE A 212 -2.81 8.79 -4.16
CA ILE A 212 -1.37 8.64 -3.99
C ILE A 212 -0.76 8.43 -5.36
N TRP A 213 0.23 9.25 -5.71
CA TRP A 213 0.96 9.15 -6.97
C TRP A 213 2.43 8.90 -6.70
N SER A 214 2.98 7.82 -7.27
CA SER A 214 4.40 7.45 -7.17
C SER A 214 4.96 7.14 -8.55
N ILE A 215 6.02 7.83 -8.93
CA ILE A 215 6.64 7.68 -10.25
C ILE A 215 8.17 7.60 -10.15
N ASN A 216 8.78 6.88 -11.07
CA ASN A 216 10.24 6.71 -11.20
C ASN A 216 10.91 6.03 -9.99
N SER A 217 10.18 5.22 -9.23
CA SER A 217 10.70 4.35 -8.18
C SER A 217 10.29 2.90 -8.45
N ALA A 218 11.16 1.96 -8.11
CA ALA A 218 10.88 0.54 -8.00
C ALA A 218 11.10 0.02 -6.56
N TYR A 219 11.50 0.90 -5.63
CA TYR A 219 11.74 0.53 -4.23
C TYR A 219 10.44 0.31 -3.47
N GLY A 220 10.37 -0.81 -2.75
CA GLY A 220 9.16 -1.27 -2.07
C GLY A 220 8.45 -0.25 -1.17
N GLY A 221 9.19 0.51 -0.34
CA GLY A 221 8.60 1.53 0.53
C GLY A 221 7.96 2.71 -0.20
N ASN A 222 8.30 2.91 -1.47
CA ASN A 222 7.80 4.00 -2.31
C ASN A 222 6.70 3.55 -3.27
N VAL A 223 6.57 2.23 -3.52
CA VAL A 223 5.69 1.67 -4.53
C VAL A 223 4.59 0.78 -3.96
N LEU A 224 4.75 0.28 -2.73
CA LEU A 224 3.71 -0.43 -1.98
C LEU A 224 2.82 0.60 -1.30
N LEU A 225 1.92 1.21 -2.06
CA LEU A 225 1.21 2.41 -1.67
C LEU A 225 0.21 2.19 -0.53
N GLY A 226 -0.17 0.94 -0.26
CA GLY A 226 -1.01 0.56 0.88
C GLY A 226 -0.37 0.81 2.25
N LYS A 227 0.96 0.75 2.35
CA LYS A 227 1.66 0.85 3.64
C LYS A 227 1.78 2.30 4.13
N LYS A 228 2.92 2.95 3.93
CA LYS A 228 3.19 4.30 4.49
C LYS A 228 2.33 5.39 3.87
N CYS A 229 2.07 5.29 2.58
CA CYS A 229 1.29 6.31 1.88
C CYS A 229 -0.17 6.27 2.29
N PHE A 230 -0.81 5.10 2.26
CA PHE A 230 -2.21 4.95 2.65
C PHE A 230 -2.36 4.77 4.16
N ALA A 231 -1.85 3.65 4.73
CA ALA A 231 -2.16 3.25 6.10
C ALA A 231 -1.63 4.22 7.17
N LEU A 232 -0.70 5.11 6.82
CA LEU A 232 -0.23 6.13 7.74
C LEU A 232 -0.58 7.55 7.28
N ARG A 233 -0.13 8.03 6.10
CA ARG A 233 -0.27 9.43 5.71
C ARG A 233 -1.70 9.81 5.34
N ILE A 234 -2.31 9.12 4.37
CA ILE A 234 -3.73 9.35 4.02
C ILE A 234 -4.62 9.03 5.23
N ALA A 235 -4.38 7.91 5.90
CA ALA A 235 -5.15 7.48 7.07
C ALA A 235 -5.09 8.48 8.24
N SER A 236 -3.96 9.14 8.48
CA SER A 236 -3.87 10.20 9.50
C SER A 236 -4.77 11.39 9.19
N TYR A 237 -4.85 11.78 7.91
CA TYR A 237 -5.76 12.84 7.48
C TYR A 237 -7.23 12.41 7.59
N GLN A 238 -7.56 11.19 7.15
CA GLN A 238 -8.90 10.62 7.31
C GLN A 238 -9.27 10.55 8.79
N GLY A 239 -8.37 10.02 9.63
CA GLY A 239 -8.58 9.87 11.06
C GLY A 239 -8.84 11.21 11.77
N LYS A 240 -8.12 12.27 11.41
CA LYS A 240 -8.36 13.63 11.90
C LYS A 240 -9.81 14.08 11.63
N ASN A 241 -10.35 13.76 10.46
CA ASN A 241 -11.70 14.17 10.05
C ASN A 241 -12.80 13.24 10.57
N GLU A 242 -12.50 11.96 10.80
CA GLU A 242 -13.45 10.91 11.18
C GLU A 242 -13.40 10.53 12.68
N GLY A 243 -12.50 11.13 13.45
CA GLY A 243 -12.39 10.91 14.91
C GLY A 243 -11.71 9.59 15.28
N TRP A 244 -10.65 9.21 14.55
CA TRP A 244 -9.78 8.07 14.86
C TRP A 244 -8.31 8.42 14.57
N MET A 245 -7.38 7.53 14.90
CA MET A 245 -5.95 7.78 14.74
C MET A 245 -5.30 6.69 13.89
N ALA A 246 -4.42 7.09 12.99
CA ALA A 246 -3.46 6.21 12.32
C ALA A 246 -2.05 6.56 12.82
N GLU A 247 -1.41 5.61 13.49
CA GLU A 247 -0.17 5.87 14.21
C GLU A 247 0.94 4.89 13.80
N HIS A 248 2.18 5.40 13.84
CA HIS A 248 3.38 4.60 13.61
C HIS A 248 3.73 3.82 14.89
N MET A 249 2.91 2.81 15.19
CA MET A 249 2.96 2.02 16.41
C MET A 249 2.89 0.52 16.12
N LEU A 250 3.58 -0.26 16.95
CA LEU A 250 3.34 -1.69 17.05
C LEU A 250 2.06 -1.98 17.85
N ILE A 251 1.50 -3.16 17.68
CA ILE A 251 0.47 -3.75 18.55
C ILE A 251 0.95 -5.11 19.02
N LEU A 252 1.07 -5.29 20.33
CA LEU A 252 1.58 -6.49 20.98
C LEU A 252 0.54 -7.01 21.97
N GLY A 253 0.32 -8.32 21.99
CA GLY A 253 -0.48 -9.00 23.01
C GLY A 253 0.41 -9.74 24.01
N VAL A 254 0.15 -9.56 25.30
CA VAL A 254 0.77 -10.32 26.39
C VAL A 254 -0.32 -11.07 27.13
N LYS A 255 -0.28 -12.40 27.07
CA LYS A 255 -1.16 -13.28 27.82
C LYS A 255 -0.48 -13.69 29.12
N LYS A 256 -1.14 -13.47 30.23
CA LYS A 256 -0.68 -13.85 31.55
C LYS A 256 -1.03 -15.32 31.87
N PRO A 257 -0.40 -15.91 32.92
CA PRO A 257 -0.71 -17.28 33.36
C PRO A 257 -2.17 -17.52 33.73
N ASP A 258 -2.87 -16.48 34.22
CA ASP A 258 -4.28 -16.52 34.54
C ASP A 258 -5.23 -16.44 33.33
N GLY A 259 -4.66 -16.36 32.12
CA GLY A 259 -5.38 -16.25 30.85
C GLY A 259 -5.77 -14.83 30.47
N GLU A 260 -5.54 -13.81 31.32
CA GLU A 260 -5.78 -12.42 30.98
C GLU A 260 -4.83 -11.96 29.87
N VAL A 261 -5.37 -11.30 28.83
CA VAL A 261 -4.57 -10.72 27.75
C VAL A 261 -4.55 -9.20 27.89
N LYS A 262 -3.33 -8.64 27.87
CA LYS A 262 -3.10 -7.19 27.80
C LYS A 262 -2.57 -6.84 26.42
N TYR A 263 -3.24 -5.90 25.74
CA TYR A 263 -2.78 -5.34 24.49
C TYR A 263 -2.01 -4.05 24.75
N ILE A 264 -0.91 -3.87 24.05
CA ILE A 264 0.00 -2.74 24.18
C ILE A 264 0.25 -2.16 22.80
N THR A 265 0.06 -0.87 22.64
CA THR A 265 0.52 -0.11 21.48
C THR A 265 1.73 0.74 21.88
N ALA A 266 2.75 0.82 21.03
CA ALA A 266 3.94 1.57 21.36
C ALA A 266 4.57 2.21 20.12
N ALA A 267 4.86 3.51 20.24
CA ALA A 267 5.55 4.29 19.22
C ALA A 267 7.06 4.31 19.48
N PHE A 268 7.82 4.14 18.41
CA PHE A 268 9.28 4.24 18.45
C PHE A 268 9.78 5.03 17.24
N PRO A 269 10.78 5.87 17.38
CA PRO A 269 11.50 6.43 16.25
C PRO A 269 12.10 5.34 15.34
N SER A 270 12.46 5.71 14.11
CA SER A 270 13.10 4.78 13.18
C SER A 270 14.38 4.19 13.79
N ALA A 271 14.60 2.89 13.56
CA ALA A 271 15.77 2.12 14.03
C ALA A 271 15.92 2.00 15.57
N CYS A 272 14.85 2.22 16.34
CA CYS A 272 14.86 2.08 17.81
C CYS A 272 14.39 0.70 18.32
N GLY A 273 14.18 -0.26 17.42
CA GLY A 273 13.83 -1.64 17.80
C GLY A 273 12.34 -1.93 17.92
N LYS A 274 11.46 -1.11 17.31
CA LYS A 274 10.00 -1.30 17.32
C LYS A 274 9.61 -2.70 16.84
N THR A 275 10.07 -3.12 15.66
CA THR A 275 9.79 -4.45 15.10
C THR A 275 10.34 -5.57 16.01
N ASN A 276 11.53 -5.40 16.59
CA ASN A 276 12.07 -6.38 17.53
C ASN A 276 11.19 -6.55 18.77
N LEU A 277 10.64 -5.45 19.31
CA LEU A 277 9.71 -5.53 20.44
C LEU A 277 8.38 -6.16 20.02
N ALA A 278 7.85 -5.82 18.84
CA ALA A 278 6.60 -6.41 18.33
C ALA A 278 6.69 -7.93 18.20
N MET A 279 7.89 -8.44 17.88
CA MET A 279 8.17 -9.86 17.66
C MET A 279 8.85 -10.52 18.87
N LEU A 280 8.70 -9.94 20.05
CA LEU A 280 9.32 -10.41 21.29
C LEU A 280 8.95 -11.87 21.56
N ILE A 281 9.98 -12.67 21.82
CA ILE A 281 9.86 -14.03 22.38
C ILE A 281 10.08 -13.91 23.88
N PRO A 282 9.13 -14.34 24.73
CA PRO A 282 9.32 -14.26 26.18
C PRO A 282 10.59 -14.99 26.61
N PRO A 283 11.39 -14.42 27.53
CA PRO A 283 12.51 -15.15 28.15
C PRO A 283 12.04 -16.44 28.80
N GLU A 284 12.93 -17.45 28.87
CA GLU A 284 12.60 -18.80 29.34
C GLU A 284 11.94 -18.85 30.74
N GLY A 285 12.32 -17.95 31.66
CA GLY A 285 11.68 -17.84 32.98
C GLY A 285 10.19 -17.53 32.85
N TYR A 286 9.84 -16.49 32.08
CA TYR A 286 8.44 -16.11 31.88
C TYR A 286 7.65 -17.14 31.08
N LYS A 287 8.26 -17.82 30.12
CA LYS A 287 7.61 -18.95 29.43
C LYS A 287 7.25 -20.08 30.38
N LYS A 288 8.15 -20.44 31.30
CA LYS A 288 7.91 -21.46 32.32
C LYS A 288 6.81 -21.05 33.27
N ASP A 289 6.70 -19.76 33.56
CA ASP A 289 5.63 -19.20 34.37
C ASP A 289 4.29 -19.07 33.63
N GLY A 290 4.23 -19.43 32.33
CA GLY A 290 3.00 -19.46 31.55
C GLY A 290 2.67 -18.16 30.82
N TYR A 291 3.63 -17.21 30.70
CA TYR A 291 3.45 -16.02 29.88
C TYR A 291 3.62 -16.33 28.40
N GLU A 292 2.71 -15.81 27.57
CA GLU A 292 2.80 -15.87 26.12
C GLU A 292 2.81 -14.43 25.54
N VAL A 293 3.56 -14.22 24.47
CA VAL A 293 3.58 -12.95 23.71
C VAL A 293 3.27 -13.25 22.26
N PHE A 294 2.40 -12.44 21.66
CA PHE A 294 2.06 -12.56 20.25
C PHE A 294 1.99 -11.19 19.57
N THR A 295 2.41 -11.16 18.32
CA THR A 295 2.41 -9.97 17.48
C THR A 295 1.03 -9.79 16.86
N VAL A 296 0.44 -8.60 16.99
CA VAL A 296 -0.76 -8.19 16.26
C VAL A 296 -0.37 -7.33 15.04
N GLY A 297 0.59 -6.43 15.23
CA GLY A 297 1.16 -5.61 14.17
C GLY A 297 2.49 -5.00 14.60
N ASP A 298 3.42 -4.81 13.67
CA ASP A 298 4.76 -4.35 14.00
C ASP A 298 5.02 -2.87 13.69
N ASP A 299 4.17 -2.24 12.87
CA ASP A 299 4.53 -0.95 12.28
C ASP A 299 3.42 0.11 12.34
N ILE A 300 2.17 -0.23 12.05
CA ILE A 300 1.06 0.73 11.98
C ILE A 300 -0.12 0.22 12.79
N ALA A 301 -0.72 1.11 13.58
CA ALA A 301 -1.95 0.87 14.32
C ALA A 301 -3.02 1.89 13.93
N TRP A 302 -4.22 1.44 13.61
CA TRP A 302 -5.40 2.29 13.53
C TRP A 302 -6.19 2.14 14.82
N MET A 303 -6.47 3.27 15.49
CA MET A 303 -7.06 3.29 16.82
C MET A 303 -8.31 4.15 16.83
N LYS A 304 -9.36 3.64 17.44
CA LYS A 304 -10.63 4.34 17.60
C LYS A 304 -11.23 4.05 18.97
N GLN A 305 -11.81 5.07 19.60
CA GLN A 305 -12.60 4.88 20.81
C GLN A 305 -13.95 4.27 20.42
N GLY A 306 -14.31 3.17 21.10
CA GLY A 306 -15.62 2.54 20.97
C GLY A 306 -16.69 3.27 21.80
N GLU A 307 -17.95 2.91 21.57
CA GLU A 307 -19.09 3.46 22.32
C GLU A 307 -19.02 3.14 23.82
N ASP A 308 -18.35 2.05 24.18
CA ASP A 308 -18.08 1.64 25.58
C ASP A 308 -16.95 2.43 26.25
N GLY A 309 -16.38 3.43 25.55
CA GLY A 309 -15.28 4.26 26.03
C GLY A 309 -13.90 3.60 25.97
N ARG A 310 -13.78 2.36 25.51
CA ARG A 310 -12.50 1.66 25.37
C ARG A 310 -11.82 2.06 24.06
N LEU A 311 -10.49 2.03 24.08
CA LEU A 311 -9.69 2.20 22.88
C LEU A 311 -9.51 0.85 22.18
N TYR A 312 -9.91 0.80 20.92
CA TYR A 312 -9.71 -0.34 20.03
C TYR A 312 -8.61 -0.04 19.04
N ALA A 313 -7.78 -1.05 18.76
CA ALA A 313 -6.71 -0.94 17.78
C ALA A 313 -6.77 -2.10 16.79
N ILE A 314 -6.54 -1.82 15.52
CA ILE A 314 -6.33 -2.84 14.48
C ILE A 314 -4.98 -2.65 13.79
N ASN A 315 -4.41 -3.75 13.33
CA ASN A 315 -3.33 -3.72 12.35
C ASN A 315 -3.95 -3.61 10.94
N PRO A 316 -3.72 -2.51 10.19
CA PRO A 316 -4.22 -2.41 8.83
C PRO A 316 -3.53 -3.36 7.86
N GLU A 317 -2.29 -3.75 8.13
CA GLU A 317 -1.50 -4.63 7.27
C GLU A 317 -1.87 -6.11 7.50
N ASN A 318 -1.51 -6.96 6.52
CA ASN A 318 -1.67 -8.41 6.62
C ASN A 318 -0.35 -9.08 7.00
N GLY A 319 0.69 -8.94 6.17
CA GLY A 319 2.03 -9.44 6.43
C GLY A 319 3.01 -8.32 6.82
N PHE A 320 4.29 -8.65 6.82
CA PHE A 320 5.35 -7.74 7.25
C PHE A 320 6.17 -7.22 6.07
N PHE A 321 6.51 -5.94 6.12
CA PHE A 321 7.48 -5.31 5.23
C PHE A 321 8.36 -4.38 6.05
N GLY A 322 9.63 -4.67 6.13
CA GLY A 322 10.55 -3.89 6.95
C GLY A 322 12.01 -4.03 6.53
N VAL A 323 12.86 -3.22 7.13
CA VAL A 323 14.32 -3.34 7.02
C VAL A 323 14.78 -4.37 8.04
N ALA A 324 15.26 -5.52 7.57
CA ALA A 324 15.54 -6.69 8.40
C ALA A 324 16.97 -7.28 8.21
N PRO A 325 18.04 -6.46 8.30
CA PRO A 325 19.40 -7.00 8.19
C PRO A 325 19.68 -7.95 9.35
N GLY A 326 20.17 -9.14 9.03
CA GLY A 326 20.50 -10.18 10.03
C GLY A 326 19.29 -10.86 10.68
N THR A 327 18.07 -10.64 10.20
CA THR A 327 16.87 -11.34 10.67
C THR A 327 17.01 -12.84 10.40
N ASN A 328 16.77 -13.64 11.42
CA ASN A 328 16.81 -15.10 11.36
C ASN A 328 15.88 -15.71 12.42
N ALA A 329 15.65 -17.01 12.36
CA ALA A 329 14.74 -17.71 13.26
C ALA A 329 15.10 -17.62 14.76
N LYS A 330 16.34 -17.28 15.12
CA LYS A 330 16.74 -17.08 16.52
C LYS A 330 16.38 -15.65 17.00
N SER A 331 16.50 -14.65 16.13
CA SER A 331 16.27 -13.25 16.50
C SER A 331 14.81 -12.83 16.32
N ASN A 332 14.15 -13.28 15.27
CA ASN A 332 12.80 -12.81 14.88
C ASN A 332 11.99 -13.95 14.23
N TYR A 333 11.75 -15.01 14.98
CA TYR A 333 10.98 -16.17 14.49
C TYR A 333 9.61 -15.75 13.92
N ASN A 334 8.88 -14.90 14.64
CA ASN A 334 7.55 -14.44 14.24
C ASN A 334 7.53 -13.61 12.94
N ALA A 335 8.69 -13.14 12.46
CA ALA A 335 8.80 -12.44 11.17
C ALA A 335 9.00 -13.42 10.00
N LEU A 336 9.36 -14.66 10.27
CA LEU A 336 9.70 -15.66 9.27
C LEU A 336 8.68 -16.80 9.19
N ALA A 337 7.87 -16.96 10.24
CA ALA A 337 6.79 -17.94 10.31
C ALA A 337 5.52 -17.40 9.66
#